data_7498bea5effa7ff90d888784d1b71fd3
#
_entry.id   7498bea5effa7ff90d888784d1b71fd3
#
_cell.length_a   1.000
_cell.length_b   1.000
_cell.length_c   1.000
_cell.angle_alpha   90.00
_cell.angle_beta   90.00
_cell.angle_gamma   90.00
#
_symmetry.space_group_name_H-M   'P 1'
#
loop_
_entity.id
_entity.type
_entity.pdbx_description
1 polymer ?
#
loop_
_entity_poly.entity_id
_entity_poly.type
_entity_poly.pdbx_seq_one_letter_code
_entity_poly.pdbx_strand_id
1 'polypeptide(L)'
;MNKKLSKEAYGGVAGKDYVPYITDKSKLGGNIAVLIIGIIFAAVFAASTAYSGMKAGLTVAAGIPGAILGSAFVAMFAKHKGILGRNLVQGMASGGESVASGLIFVLPSVILIGSEFTFLEGVAVGIGGVLFGIGAASLVYNYLIIDQHGHLMYPEAMAISETLVASENAGGDSMKFMGIGFGIGGVLNTLSSSFLNLTNNVMSFAGKSFYKWKFDLEVNPLLLGIGFIVGMDVSLTMFAGSILSAFGITPLLAYFAEMAHDGAMVWNNPSLAINQMAVSDISGSYVKYIGAGMMLCGGIIGAVKLIPTIIASVKETMNAKSSSEDGEGSSSYLVILLAGTVIGLIASFIISESIVMTIVGAILSFILSLLFVIVAGRLTGTIGTSNLPVSGMTIA
;
A
#
# COMPACT_ATOMS: atom_id res chain seq x y z
N MET A 1 -21.55 -3.21 -29.09
CA MET A 1 -20.28 -2.93 -28.37
C MET A 1 -19.99 -4.11 -27.45
N ASN A 2 -18.81 -4.69 -27.53
CA ASN A 2 -18.43 -5.83 -26.68
C ASN A 2 -18.37 -5.35 -25.22
N LYS A 3 -19.16 -6.01 -24.37
CA LYS A 3 -19.24 -5.72 -22.93
C LYS A 3 -18.08 -6.27 -22.10
N LYS A 4 -17.04 -6.80 -22.76
CA LYS A 4 -15.87 -7.42 -22.12
C LYS A 4 -14.62 -6.87 -22.76
N LEU A 5 -13.51 -6.88 -22.01
CA LEU A 5 -12.18 -6.65 -22.53
C LEU A 5 -11.87 -7.67 -23.63
N SER A 6 -11.06 -7.29 -24.62
CA SER A 6 -10.61 -8.20 -25.65
C SER A 6 -9.69 -9.28 -25.07
N LYS A 7 -9.54 -10.43 -25.78
CA LYS A 7 -8.64 -11.49 -25.31
C LYS A 7 -7.17 -11.01 -25.26
N GLU A 8 -6.82 -10.09 -26.12
CA GLU A 8 -5.47 -9.51 -26.19
C GLU A 8 -5.13 -8.70 -24.93
N ALA A 9 -6.13 -8.16 -24.21
CA ALA A 9 -5.93 -7.47 -22.95
C ALA A 9 -5.41 -8.38 -21.84
N TYR A 10 -5.72 -9.71 -21.90
CA TYR A 10 -5.31 -10.69 -20.88
C TYR A 10 -3.95 -11.34 -21.15
N GLY A 11 -3.29 -10.97 -22.21
CA GLY A 11 -2.01 -11.53 -22.58
C GLY A 11 -2.01 -11.99 -24.04
N GLY A 12 -0.84 -12.24 -24.54
CA GLY A 12 -0.58 -12.61 -25.91
C GLY A 12 0.92 -12.79 -26.08
N VAL A 13 1.47 -12.39 -27.19
CA VAL A 13 2.91 -12.39 -27.39
C VAL A 13 3.49 -11.14 -26.73
N ALA A 14 4.36 -11.34 -25.73
CA ALA A 14 4.99 -10.24 -25.00
C ALA A 14 5.61 -9.18 -25.93
N GLY A 15 5.31 -7.93 -25.66
CA GLY A 15 5.81 -6.79 -26.44
C GLY A 15 5.18 -6.60 -27.82
N LYS A 16 4.27 -7.48 -28.28
CA LYS A 16 3.67 -7.40 -29.60
C LYS A 16 2.17 -7.13 -29.59
N ASP A 17 1.47 -7.64 -28.60
CA ASP A 17 0.00 -7.65 -28.59
C ASP A 17 -0.61 -6.60 -27.64
N TYR A 18 0.18 -5.61 -27.23
CA TYR A 18 -0.35 -4.50 -26.43
C TYR A 18 -1.23 -3.60 -27.33
N VAL A 19 -2.55 -3.67 -27.11
CA VAL A 19 -3.52 -2.80 -27.77
C VAL A 19 -4.32 -2.03 -26.73
N PRO A 20 -4.23 -0.70 -26.67
CA PRO A 20 -5.02 0.10 -25.74
C PRO A 20 -6.52 -0.05 -26.04
N TYR A 21 -7.36 -0.16 -25.01
CA TYR A 21 -8.82 -0.24 -25.16
C TYR A 21 -9.41 0.99 -25.86
N ILE A 22 -8.83 2.18 -25.64
CA ILE A 22 -9.18 3.42 -26.33
C ILE A 22 -7.98 3.93 -27.09
N THR A 23 -8.10 3.98 -28.41
CA THR A 23 -7.07 4.49 -29.33
C THR A 23 -7.23 5.96 -29.66
N ASP A 24 -8.42 6.51 -29.46
CA ASP A 24 -8.74 7.91 -29.79
C ASP A 24 -8.30 8.87 -28.68
N LYS A 25 -7.15 9.53 -28.87
CA LYS A 25 -6.59 10.51 -27.94
C LYS A 25 -7.48 11.76 -27.73
N SER A 26 -8.45 12.02 -28.61
CA SER A 26 -9.37 13.15 -28.48
C SER A 26 -10.39 12.96 -27.34
N LYS A 27 -10.55 11.75 -26.85
CA LYS A 27 -11.46 11.38 -25.75
C LYS A 27 -10.82 11.46 -24.36
N LEU A 28 -9.66 12.12 -24.24
CA LEU A 28 -9.04 12.40 -22.94
C LEU A 28 -10.06 13.10 -22.04
N GLY A 29 -10.49 12.40 -21.00
CA GLY A 29 -11.60 12.76 -20.11
C GLY A 29 -11.31 13.90 -19.12
N GLY A 30 -10.48 14.88 -19.50
CA GLY A 30 -10.07 16.02 -18.67
C GLY A 30 -11.18 17.08 -18.50
N ASN A 31 -12.29 16.72 -17.88
CA ASN A 31 -13.30 17.68 -17.44
C ASN A 31 -12.98 18.11 -16.00
N ILE A 32 -13.11 19.40 -15.70
CA ILE A 32 -12.90 19.98 -14.35
C ILE A 32 -13.74 19.23 -13.29
N ALA A 33 -14.97 18.83 -13.62
CA ALA A 33 -15.80 18.03 -12.71
C ALA A 33 -15.16 16.68 -12.36
N VAL A 34 -14.55 16.00 -13.32
CA VAL A 34 -13.83 14.74 -13.12
C VAL A 34 -12.61 14.94 -12.22
N LEU A 35 -11.87 16.02 -12.42
CA LEU A 35 -10.71 16.36 -11.57
C LEU A 35 -11.13 16.66 -10.13
N ILE A 36 -12.19 17.44 -9.92
CA ILE A 36 -12.71 17.74 -8.59
C ILE A 36 -13.16 16.45 -7.88
N ILE A 37 -13.92 15.60 -8.57
CA ILE A 37 -14.33 14.29 -8.03
C ILE A 37 -13.09 13.47 -7.68
N GLY A 38 -12.08 13.41 -8.54
CA GLY A 38 -10.85 12.69 -8.32
C GLY A 38 -10.08 13.18 -7.09
N ILE A 39 -9.96 14.49 -6.89
CA ILE A 39 -9.31 15.09 -5.72
C ILE A 39 -10.05 14.73 -4.43
N ILE A 40 -11.39 14.82 -4.44
CA ILE A 40 -12.21 14.44 -3.28
C ILE A 40 -11.99 12.97 -2.94
N PHE A 41 -12.01 12.09 -3.95
CA PHE A 41 -11.77 10.65 -3.75
C PHE A 41 -10.35 10.36 -3.27
N ALA A 42 -9.34 11.04 -3.82
CA ALA A 42 -7.96 10.92 -3.34
C ALA A 42 -7.86 11.26 -1.85
N ALA A 43 -8.48 12.36 -1.41
CA ALA A 43 -8.48 12.76 -0.01
C ALA A 43 -9.23 11.76 0.90
N VAL A 44 -10.41 11.28 0.46
CA VAL A 44 -11.21 10.31 1.23
C VAL A 44 -10.49 8.98 1.36
N PHE A 45 -9.91 8.46 0.28
CA PHE A 45 -9.18 7.20 0.33
C PHE A 45 -7.85 7.33 1.07
N ALA A 46 -7.14 8.46 0.97
CA ALA A 46 -5.96 8.73 1.78
C ALA A 46 -6.29 8.72 3.28
N ALA A 47 -7.35 9.41 3.70
CA ALA A 47 -7.79 9.44 5.09
C ALA A 47 -8.23 8.04 5.58
N SER A 48 -8.98 7.30 4.76
CA SER A 48 -9.41 5.93 5.06
C SER A 48 -8.22 4.99 5.23
N THR A 49 -7.24 5.07 4.32
CA THR A 49 -6.02 4.25 4.36
C THR A 49 -5.15 4.61 5.55
N ALA A 50 -4.98 5.90 5.85
CA ALA A 50 -4.24 6.32 7.04
C ALA A 50 -4.90 5.79 8.32
N TYR A 51 -6.21 5.88 8.43
CA TYR A 51 -6.95 5.33 9.57
C TYR A 51 -6.81 3.81 9.69
N SER A 52 -7.03 3.07 8.60
CA SER A 52 -6.94 1.61 8.61
C SER A 52 -5.51 1.12 8.85
N GLY A 53 -4.52 1.77 8.27
CA GLY A 53 -3.12 1.44 8.45
C GLY A 53 -2.64 1.66 9.88
N MET A 54 -3.00 2.77 10.49
CA MET A 54 -2.66 3.03 11.90
C MET A 54 -3.40 2.08 12.86
N LYS A 55 -4.63 1.70 12.56
CA LYS A 55 -5.43 0.83 13.43
C LYS A 55 -5.10 -0.64 13.25
N ALA A 56 -4.97 -1.11 12.02
CA ALA A 56 -4.82 -2.53 11.69
C ALA A 56 -3.39 -2.93 11.28
N GLY A 57 -2.50 -1.97 11.04
CA GLY A 57 -1.17 -2.22 10.49
C GLY A 57 -1.17 -2.67 9.03
N LEU A 58 -2.31 -2.54 8.34
CA LEU A 58 -2.52 -2.98 6.97
C LEU A 58 -3.19 -1.87 6.15
N THR A 59 -2.78 -1.75 4.91
CA THR A 59 -3.42 -0.87 3.93
C THR A 59 -4.21 -1.70 2.92
N VAL A 60 -5.31 -1.15 2.44
CA VAL A 60 -6.19 -1.81 1.47
C VAL A 60 -6.15 -1.01 0.18
N ALA A 61 -5.88 -1.69 -0.94
CA ALA A 61 -5.85 -1.05 -2.25
C ALA A 61 -7.21 -0.42 -2.61
N ALA A 62 -7.19 0.88 -2.90
CA ALA A 62 -8.37 1.65 -3.26
C ALA A 62 -8.80 1.47 -4.74
N GLY A 63 -8.06 0.70 -5.52
CA GLY A 63 -8.26 0.59 -6.97
C GLY A 63 -9.67 0.15 -7.37
N ILE A 64 -10.13 -1.00 -6.87
CA ILE A 64 -11.47 -1.54 -7.21
C ILE A 64 -12.58 -0.69 -6.60
N PRO A 65 -12.56 -0.36 -5.29
CA PRO A 65 -13.55 0.55 -4.71
C PRO A 65 -13.59 1.92 -5.40
N GLY A 66 -12.41 2.48 -5.72
CA GLY A 66 -12.28 3.72 -6.47
C GLY A 66 -12.87 3.66 -7.87
N ALA A 67 -12.70 2.53 -8.58
CA ALA A 67 -13.29 2.31 -9.89
C ALA A 67 -14.83 2.30 -9.84
N ILE A 68 -15.40 1.61 -8.86
CA ILE A 68 -16.86 1.48 -8.74
C ILE A 68 -17.50 2.79 -8.28
N LEU A 69 -17.02 3.35 -7.15
CA LEU A 69 -17.54 4.63 -6.63
C LEU A 69 -17.26 5.78 -7.59
N GLY A 70 -16.02 5.88 -8.10
CA GLY A 70 -15.65 6.90 -9.06
C GLY A 70 -16.49 6.85 -10.33
N SER A 71 -16.77 5.65 -10.85
CA SER A 71 -17.66 5.47 -12.00
C SER A 71 -19.07 5.99 -11.73
N ALA A 72 -19.59 5.74 -10.55
CA ALA A 72 -20.90 6.21 -10.13
C ALA A 72 -20.98 7.72 -10.05
N PHE A 73 -20.02 8.35 -9.37
CA PHE A 73 -20.01 9.80 -9.22
C PHE A 73 -19.76 10.52 -10.55
N VAL A 74 -18.87 9.99 -11.40
CA VAL A 74 -18.67 10.52 -12.78
C VAL A 74 -19.97 10.39 -13.57
N ALA A 75 -20.69 9.28 -13.45
CA ALA A 75 -21.98 9.12 -14.14
C ALA A 75 -23.06 10.09 -13.66
N MET A 76 -23.03 10.49 -12.40
CA MET A 76 -24.01 11.43 -11.81
C MET A 76 -23.67 12.89 -12.11
N PHE A 77 -22.40 13.28 -11.99
CA PHE A 77 -22.02 14.69 -11.92
C PHE A 77 -21.22 15.19 -13.14
N ALA A 78 -20.60 14.29 -13.90
CA ALA A 78 -19.83 14.72 -15.07
C ALA A 78 -20.67 14.75 -16.35
N LYS A 79 -20.43 15.77 -17.19
CA LYS A 79 -21.06 15.89 -18.51
C LYS A 79 -20.59 14.80 -19.48
N HIS A 80 -19.31 14.44 -19.43
CA HIS A 80 -18.73 13.37 -20.23
C HIS A 80 -18.55 12.12 -19.36
N LYS A 81 -19.39 11.13 -19.62
CA LYS A 81 -19.49 9.89 -18.84
C LYS A 81 -18.59 8.76 -19.36
N GLY A 82 -17.53 9.10 -20.09
CA GLY A 82 -16.64 8.12 -20.71
C GLY A 82 -15.75 7.37 -19.72
N ILE A 83 -15.28 6.20 -20.15
CA ILE A 83 -14.42 5.31 -19.34
C ILE A 83 -13.12 6.00 -18.89
N LEU A 84 -12.55 6.88 -19.70
CA LEU A 84 -11.32 7.61 -19.36
C LEU A 84 -11.50 8.52 -18.14
N GLY A 85 -12.64 9.22 -18.02
CA GLY A 85 -12.93 10.03 -16.84
C GLY A 85 -13.08 9.18 -15.58
N ARG A 86 -13.71 8.01 -15.69
CA ARG A 86 -13.85 7.03 -14.60
C ARG A 86 -12.50 6.48 -14.18
N ASN A 87 -11.66 6.13 -15.16
CA ASN A 87 -10.29 5.66 -14.91
C ASN A 87 -9.43 6.72 -14.23
N LEU A 88 -9.56 7.99 -14.64
CA LEU A 88 -8.84 9.10 -14.01
C LEU A 88 -9.21 9.23 -12.51
N VAL A 89 -10.50 9.22 -12.19
CA VAL A 89 -10.96 9.28 -10.78
C VAL A 89 -10.45 8.09 -9.98
N GLN A 90 -10.50 6.88 -10.56
CA GLN A 90 -9.94 5.68 -9.93
C GLN A 90 -8.44 5.82 -9.68
N GLY A 91 -7.68 6.27 -10.67
CA GLY A 91 -6.24 6.48 -10.55
C GLY A 91 -5.88 7.53 -9.49
N MET A 92 -6.65 8.62 -9.40
CA MET A 92 -6.47 9.63 -8.35
C MET A 92 -6.80 9.09 -6.96
N ALA A 93 -7.86 8.29 -6.82
CA ALA A 93 -8.21 7.62 -5.57
C ALA A 93 -7.10 6.68 -5.10
N SER A 94 -6.59 5.86 -6.01
CA SER A 94 -5.45 4.95 -5.77
C SER A 94 -4.16 5.72 -5.43
N GLY A 95 -3.92 6.85 -6.11
CA GLY A 95 -2.78 7.72 -5.81
C GLY A 95 -2.82 8.28 -4.40
N GLY A 96 -3.99 8.77 -3.94
CA GLY A 96 -4.18 9.24 -2.57
C GLY A 96 -3.95 8.15 -1.53
N GLU A 97 -4.48 6.96 -1.77
CA GLU A 97 -4.25 5.78 -0.94
C GLU A 97 -2.76 5.41 -0.86
N SER A 98 -2.07 5.37 -2.00
CA SER A 98 -0.66 4.99 -2.07
C SER A 98 0.26 5.97 -1.34
N VAL A 99 -0.01 7.27 -1.43
CA VAL A 99 0.74 8.30 -0.67
C VAL A 99 0.53 8.12 0.83
N ALA A 100 -0.71 7.93 1.26
CA ALA A 100 -1.01 7.70 2.67
C ALA A 100 -0.34 6.42 3.19
N SER A 101 -0.40 5.32 2.44
CA SER A 101 0.21 4.04 2.83
C SER A 101 1.74 4.14 2.96
N GLY A 102 2.40 4.90 2.12
CA GLY A 102 3.84 5.15 2.24
C GLY A 102 4.20 5.93 3.50
N LEU A 103 3.44 6.99 3.79
CA LEU A 103 3.72 7.89 4.91
C LEU A 103 3.45 7.26 6.28
N ILE A 104 2.39 6.50 6.45
CA ILE A 104 1.98 5.94 7.76
C ILE A 104 2.97 4.94 8.35
N PHE A 105 3.79 4.30 7.54
CA PHE A 105 4.81 3.37 8.03
C PHE A 105 6.08 4.07 8.50
N VAL A 106 6.34 5.30 8.04
CA VAL A 106 7.58 6.05 8.33
C VAL A 106 7.36 7.17 9.34
N LEU A 107 6.30 7.99 9.16
CA LEU A 107 6.06 9.16 10.01
C LEU A 107 5.97 8.86 11.52
N PRO A 108 5.32 7.78 11.97
CA PRO A 108 5.29 7.46 13.39
C PRO A 108 6.68 7.20 13.99
N SER A 109 7.64 6.70 13.20
CA SER A 109 9.01 6.46 13.69
C SER A 109 9.74 7.76 14.01
N VAL A 110 9.52 8.81 13.22
CA VAL A 110 10.10 10.15 13.46
C VAL A 110 9.61 10.72 14.79
N ILE A 111 8.30 10.59 15.05
CA ILE A 111 7.69 11.05 16.30
C ILE A 111 8.20 10.22 17.50
N LEU A 112 8.37 8.90 17.33
CA LEU A 112 8.85 8.01 18.40
C LEU A 112 10.33 8.25 18.76
N ILE A 113 11.14 8.74 17.82
CA ILE A 113 12.54 9.15 18.08
C ILE A 113 12.60 10.47 18.85
N GLY A 114 11.47 11.16 19.03
CA GLY A 114 11.36 12.42 19.75
C GLY A 114 11.66 13.66 18.90
N SER A 115 11.67 13.51 17.59
CA SER A 115 11.77 14.66 16.67
C SER A 115 10.42 15.36 16.54
N GLU A 116 10.42 16.68 16.65
CA GLU A 116 9.25 17.48 16.31
C GLU A 116 9.09 17.49 14.79
N PHE A 117 7.95 17.01 14.30
CA PHE A 117 7.64 16.93 12.89
C PHE A 117 6.44 17.81 12.57
N THR A 118 6.66 18.84 11.79
CA THR A 118 5.60 19.79 11.43
C THR A 118 4.77 19.28 10.25
N PHE A 119 3.51 19.71 10.19
CA PHE A 119 2.63 19.38 9.06
C PHE A 119 3.23 19.80 7.71
N LEU A 120 3.93 20.94 7.66
CA LEU A 120 4.51 21.48 6.44
C LEU A 120 5.68 20.63 5.93
N GLU A 121 6.50 20.10 6.83
CA GLU A 121 7.58 19.14 6.52
C GLU A 121 7.00 17.85 5.94
N GLY A 122 5.91 17.32 6.53
CA GLY A 122 5.22 16.15 5.99
C GLY A 122 4.69 16.36 4.58
N VAL A 123 4.11 17.52 4.31
CA VAL A 123 3.63 17.88 2.97
C VAL A 123 4.80 17.99 1.98
N ALA A 124 5.89 18.63 2.37
CA ALA A 124 7.08 18.79 1.50
C ALA A 124 7.71 17.43 1.15
N VAL A 125 7.90 16.56 2.14
CA VAL A 125 8.40 15.19 1.94
C VAL A 125 7.43 14.39 1.03
N GLY A 126 6.13 14.48 1.29
CA GLY A 126 5.11 13.82 0.47
C GLY A 126 5.14 14.27 -0.98
N ILE A 127 5.17 15.56 -1.24
CA ILE A 127 5.26 16.11 -2.60
C ILE A 127 6.55 15.68 -3.29
N GLY A 128 7.69 15.79 -2.61
CA GLY A 128 8.99 15.36 -3.13
C GLY A 128 8.98 13.88 -3.52
N GLY A 129 8.47 13.02 -2.64
CA GLY A 129 8.35 11.58 -2.88
C GLY A 129 7.41 11.24 -4.04
N VAL A 130 6.25 11.89 -4.15
CA VAL A 130 5.30 11.69 -5.26
C VAL A 130 5.91 12.10 -6.60
N LEU A 131 6.52 13.28 -6.69
CA LEU A 131 7.15 13.75 -7.92
C LEU A 131 8.31 12.85 -8.34
N PHE A 132 9.15 12.44 -7.39
CA PHE A 132 10.22 11.48 -7.65
C PHE A 132 9.66 10.15 -8.14
N GLY A 133 8.65 9.61 -7.44
CA GLY A 133 8.02 8.33 -7.79
C GLY A 133 7.39 8.33 -9.18
N ILE A 134 6.67 9.40 -9.56
CA ILE A 134 6.11 9.55 -10.90
C ILE A 134 7.23 9.60 -11.95
N GLY A 135 8.28 10.39 -11.71
CA GLY A 135 9.41 10.49 -12.61
C GLY A 135 10.15 9.16 -12.78
N ALA A 136 10.42 8.46 -11.69
CA ALA A 136 11.09 7.17 -11.71
C ALA A 136 10.22 6.08 -12.36
N ALA A 137 8.93 6.02 -12.05
CA ALA A 137 7.99 5.07 -12.64
C ALA A 137 7.88 5.25 -14.17
N SER A 138 7.90 6.50 -14.64
CA SER A 138 7.84 6.79 -16.08
C SER A 138 9.07 6.27 -16.86
N LEU A 139 10.23 6.19 -16.21
CA LEU A 139 11.45 5.64 -16.85
C LEU A 139 11.32 4.14 -17.15
N VAL A 140 10.58 3.41 -16.32
CA VAL A 140 10.40 1.96 -16.44
C VAL A 140 9.04 1.56 -17.02
N TYR A 141 8.18 2.54 -17.28
CA TYR A 141 6.81 2.32 -17.77
C TYR A 141 6.77 1.49 -19.05
N ASN A 142 7.50 1.89 -20.07
CA ASN A 142 7.47 1.20 -21.36
C ASN A 142 7.89 -0.26 -21.20
N TYR A 143 8.97 -0.52 -20.45
CA TYR A 143 9.43 -1.87 -20.22
C TYR A 143 8.41 -2.70 -19.42
N LEU A 144 7.97 -2.20 -18.25
CA LEU A 144 7.13 -2.99 -17.36
C LEU A 144 5.70 -3.17 -17.86
N ILE A 145 5.13 -2.17 -18.52
CA ILE A 145 3.71 -2.18 -18.92
C ILE A 145 3.55 -2.65 -20.37
N ILE A 146 4.40 -2.18 -21.28
CA ILE A 146 4.24 -2.45 -22.72
C ILE A 146 5.04 -3.69 -23.12
N ASP A 147 6.35 -3.70 -22.91
CA ASP A 147 7.21 -4.80 -23.37
C ASP A 147 6.98 -6.11 -22.61
N GLN A 148 6.63 -6.00 -21.32
CA GLN A 148 6.30 -7.15 -20.48
C GLN A 148 4.81 -7.52 -20.50
N HIS A 149 4.01 -6.91 -21.37
CA HIS A 149 2.60 -7.28 -21.54
C HIS A 149 2.47 -8.75 -21.90
N GLY A 150 1.60 -9.46 -21.17
CA GLY A 150 1.45 -10.90 -21.29
C GLY A 150 2.37 -11.74 -20.39
N HIS A 151 3.52 -11.21 -19.95
CA HIS A 151 4.34 -11.82 -18.90
C HIS A 151 3.97 -11.33 -17.51
N LEU A 152 3.78 -10.01 -17.38
CA LEU A 152 3.27 -9.40 -16.15
C LEU A 152 1.76 -9.21 -16.31
N MET A 153 0.98 -9.93 -15.51
CA MET A 153 -0.47 -9.98 -15.66
C MET A 153 -1.20 -8.80 -15.03
N TYR A 154 -0.56 -8.08 -14.09
CA TYR A 154 -1.18 -6.97 -13.35
C TYR A 154 -2.60 -7.30 -12.86
N PRO A 155 -2.79 -8.33 -12.02
CA PRO A 155 -4.09 -8.94 -11.75
C PRO A 155 -5.12 -7.95 -11.22
N GLU A 156 -4.73 -7.02 -10.35
CA GLU A 156 -5.64 -5.99 -9.84
C GLU A 156 -5.98 -4.94 -10.89
N ALA A 157 -5.00 -4.50 -11.68
CA ALA A 157 -5.24 -3.55 -12.77
C ALA A 157 -6.18 -4.15 -13.83
N MET A 158 -6.08 -5.45 -14.09
CA MET A 158 -7.03 -6.17 -14.93
C MET A 158 -8.44 -6.17 -14.33
N ALA A 159 -8.58 -6.50 -13.05
CA ALA A 159 -9.86 -6.45 -12.35
C ALA A 159 -10.47 -5.04 -12.33
N ILE A 160 -9.65 -4.00 -12.15
CA ILE A 160 -10.05 -2.60 -12.25
C ILE A 160 -10.55 -2.28 -13.66
N SER A 161 -9.82 -2.68 -14.69
CA SER A 161 -10.17 -2.47 -16.09
C SER A 161 -11.48 -3.14 -16.44
N GLU A 162 -11.69 -4.39 -16.02
CA GLU A 162 -12.96 -5.10 -16.17
C GLU A 162 -14.12 -4.38 -15.48
N THR A 163 -13.87 -3.91 -14.26
CA THR A 163 -14.87 -3.16 -13.49
C THR A 163 -15.26 -1.86 -14.18
N LEU A 164 -14.28 -1.13 -14.74
CA LEU A 164 -14.52 0.11 -15.49
C LEU A 164 -15.34 -0.16 -16.76
N VAL A 165 -14.99 -1.18 -17.53
CA VAL A 165 -15.71 -1.58 -18.73
C VAL A 165 -17.12 -2.08 -18.39
N ALA A 166 -17.27 -2.88 -17.33
CA ALA A 166 -18.58 -3.33 -16.85
C ALA A 166 -19.43 -2.14 -16.38
N SER A 167 -18.85 -1.18 -15.68
CA SER A 167 -19.56 0.00 -15.18
C SER A 167 -20.05 0.94 -16.29
N GLU A 168 -19.39 0.96 -17.44
CA GLU A 168 -19.83 1.72 -18.61
C GLU A 168 -21.11 1.13 -19.22
N ASN A 169 -21.24 -0.20 -19.14
CA ASN A 169 -22.29 -0.96 -19.82
C ASN A 169 -23.43 -1.42 -18.90
N ALA A 170 -23.21 -1.48 -17.60
CA ALA A 170 -24.16 -2.00 -16.63
C ALA A 170 -24.84 -0.88 -15.85
N GLY A 171 -26.17 -0.80 -15.96
CA GLY A 171 -26.96 0.01 -15.05
C GLY A 171 -26.91 -0.55 -13.62
N GLY A 172 -26.38 0.22 -12.71
CA GLY A 172 -26.84 0.31 -11.34
C GLY A 172 -26.66 -0.83 -10.32
N ASP A 173 -26.56 -2.10 -10.70
CA ASP A 173 -26.65 -3.20 -9.73
C ASP A 173 -25.41 -3.36 -8.85
N SER A 174 -24.21 -3.25 -9.41
CA SER A 174 -22.96 -3.27 -8.63
C SER A 174 -22.91 -2.11 -7.63
N MET A 175 -23.42 -0.95 -8.03
CA MET A 175 -23.49 0.23 -7.16
C MET A 175 -24.50 0.06 -6.02
N LYS A 176 -25.65 -0.61 -6.28
CA LYS A 176 -26.62 -0.94 -5.23
C LYS A 176 -26.01 -1.87 -4.17
N PHE A 177 -25.35 -2.96 -4.59
CA PHE A 177 -24.69 -3.88 -3.67
C PHE A 177 -23.61 -3.21 -2.84
N MET A 178 -22.83 -2.31 -3.45
CA MET A 178 -21.82 -1.58 -2.73
C MET A 178 -22.41 -0.53 -1.76
N GLY A 179 -23.49 0.15 -2.16
CA GLY A 179 -24.24 1.04 -1.28
C GLY A 179 -24.84 0.30 -0.07
N ILE A 180 -25.37 -0.89 -0.30
CA ILE A 180 -25.87 -1.77 0.76
C ILE A 180 -24.74 -2.21 1.67
N GLY A 181 -23.60 -2.66 1.12
CA GLY A 181 -22.40 -3.04 1.88
C GLY A 181 -21.85 -1.89 2.72
N PHE A 182 -21.77 -0.70 2.14
CA PHE A 182 -21.36 0.52 2.87
C PHE A 182 -22.34 0.84 4.01
N GLY A 183 -23.64 0.76 3.77
CA GLY A 183 -24.68 0.97 4.78
C GLY A 183 -24.58 -0.04 5.92
N ILE A 184 -24.51 -1.32 5.60
CA ILE A 184 -24.38 -2.40 6.61
C ILE A 184 -23.08 -2.27 7.38
N GLY A 185 -21.95 -2.10 6.68
CA GLY A 185 -20.64 -1.95 7.32
C GLY A 185 -20.57 -0.71 8.21
N GLY A 186 -21.14 0.41 7.77
CA GLY A 186 -21.25 1.64 8.56
C GLY A 186 -22.09 1.46 9.83
N VAL A 187 -23.24 0.83 9.72
CA VAL A 187 -24.11 0.52 10.87
C VAL A 187 -23.40 -0.41 11.86
N LEU A 188 -22.82 -1.51 11.36
CA LEU A 188 -22.11 -2.47 12.21
C LEU A 188 -20.89 -1.81 12.88
N ASN A 189 -20.11 -1.01 12.16
CA ASN A 189 -18.97 -0.29 12.72
C ASN A 189 -19.41 0.75 13.77
N THR A 190 -20.54 1.42 13.58
CA THR A 190 -21.07 2.39 14.54
C THR A 190 -21.57 1.69 15.80
N LEU A 191 -22.27 0.56 15.66
CA LEU A 191 -22.74 -0.25 16.79
C LEU A 191 -21.59 -0.86 17.60
N SER A 192 -20.49 -1.21 16.94
CA SER A 192 -19.30 -1.76 17.58
C SER A 192 -18.24 -0.71 17.95
N SER A 193 -18.50 0.57 17.66
CA SER A 193 -17.57 1.64 18.02
C SER A 193 -17.60 1.94 19.52
N SER A 194 -16.46 2.38 20.03
CA SER A 194 -16.32 2.85 21.43
C SER A 194 -17.28 3.99 21.79
N PHE A 195 -17.88 4.64 20.80
CA PHE A 195 -18.84 5.73 20.98
C PHE A 195 -20.17 5.24 21.52
N LEU A 196 -20.68 4.08 21.04
CA LEU A 196 -21.94 3.52 21.51
C LEU A 196 -21.74 2.41 22.55
N ASN A 197 -20.58 1.75 22.54
CA ASN A 197 -20.16 0.71 23.49
C ASN A 197 -21.22 -0.38 23.76
N LEU A 198 -21.99 -0.72 22.70
CA LEU A 198 -23.14 -1.62 22.79
C LEU A 198 -22.73 -3.10 22.72
N THR A 199 -21.52 -3.40 22.17
CA THR A 199 -21.02 -4.76 22.02
C THR A 199 -19.52 -4.82 22.30
N ASN A 200 -19.07 -5.86 23.01
CA ASN A 200 -17.66 -6.18 23.12
C ASN A 200 -17.18 -6.81 21.81
N ASN A 201 -16.32 -6.10 21.08
CA ASN A 201 -15.80 -6.58 19.81
C ASN A 201 -14.70 -7.61 19.94
N VAL A 202 -14.13 -7.77 21.13
CA VAL A 202 -13.01 -8.67 21.41
C VAL A 202 -13.46 -9.79 22.32
N MET A 203 -13.37 -11.02 21.82
CA MET A 203 -13.51 -12.23 22.62
C MET A 203 -12.11 -12.69 23.02
N SER A 204 -11.81 -12.62 24.32
CA SER A 204 -10.51 -13.00 24.87
C SER A 204 -10.56 -14.38 25.52
N PHE A 205 -9.71 -15.25 25.06
CA PHE A 205 -9.47 -16.57 25.63
C PHE A 205 -8.06 -16.60 26.20
N ALA A 206 -7.91 -16.86 27.51
CA ALA A 206 -6.62 -16.90 28.16
C ALA A 206 -6.48 -18.12 29.07
N GLY A 207 -5.32 -18.75 29.03
CA GLY A 207 -4.96 -19.80 29.99
C GLY A 207 -4.59 -19.19 31.34
N LYS A 208 -5.18 -19.70 32.42
CA LYS A 208 -4.91 -19.25 33.79
C LYS A 208 -3.74 -19.99 34.47
N SER A 209 -3.12 -20.94 33.79
CA SER A 209 -2.10 -21.83 34.32
C SER A 209 -0.69 -21.34 33.99
N PHE A 210 0.32 -22.08 34.44
CA PHE A 210 1.73 -21.99 34.12
C PHE A 210 2.05 -21.71 32.65
N TYR A 211 1.24 -22.19 31.69
CA TYR A 211 1.37 -21.94 30.28
C TYR A 211 0.63 -20.63 29.91
N LYS A 212 1.37 -19.54 29.82
CA LYS A 212 0.84 -18.19 29.54
C LYS A 212 0.47 -18.03 28.06
N TRP A 213 -0.79 -18.25 27.72
CA TRP A 213 -1.30 -17.98 26.39
C TRP A 213 -2.54 -17.08 26.42
N LYS A 214 -2.71 -16.28 25.40
CA LYS A 214 -3.89 -15.47 25.21
C LYS A 214 -4.21 -15.43 23.73
N PHE A 215 -5.46 -15.67 23.40
CA PHE A 215 -5.99 -15.58 22.06
C PHE A 215 -7.16 -14.61 22.08
N ASP A 216 -7.00 -13.50 21.37
CA ASP A 216 -8.01 -12.47 21.22
C ASP A 216 -8.60 -12.57 19.82
N LEU A 217 -9.92 -12.74 19.73
CA LEU A 217 -10.67 -12.70 18.47
C LEU A 217 -11.42 -11.38 18.41
N GLU A 218 -10.98 -10.46 17.55
CA GLU A 218 -11.69 -9.21 17.30
C GLU A 218 -12.63 -9.37 16.11
N VAL A 219 -13.93 -9.15 16.35
CA VAL A 219 -14.95 -9.10 15.29
C VAL A 219 -15.13 -7.65 14.87
N ASN A 220 -14.46 -7.28 13.78
CA ASN A 220 -14.48 -5.92 13.26
C ASN A 220 -14.82 -5.95 11.76
N PRO A 221 -15.87 -5.24 11.32
CA PRO A 221 -16.27 -5.18 9.92
C PRO A 221 -15.15 -4.72 8.97
N LEU A 222 -14.29 -3.79 9.43
CA LEU A 222 -13.14 -3.33 8.66
C LEU A 222 -12.15 -4.48 8.42
N LEU A 223 -11.77 -5.21 9.47
CA LEU A 223 -10.82 -6.33 9.37
C LEU A 223 -11.39 -7.49 8.54
N LEU A 224 -12.70 -7.74 8.65
CA LEU A 224 -13.39 -8.74 7.84
C LEU A 224 -13.35 -8.36 6.36
N GLY A 225 -13.61 -7.09 6.03
CA GLY A 225 -13.50 -6.57 4.67
C GLY A 225 -12.08 -6.65 4.12
N ILE A 226 -11.07 -6.30 4.93
CA ILE A 226 -9.65 -6.43 4.57
C ILE A 226 -9.33 -7.90 4.26
N GLY A 227 -9.69 -8.84 5.14
CA GLY A 227 -9.43 -10.26 4.95
C GLY A 227 -10.07 -10.81 3.67
N PHE A 228 -11.27 -10.34 3.32
CA PHE A 228 -11.94 -10.72 2.08
C PHE A 228 -11.20 -10.20 0.84
N ILE A 229 -10.72 -8.95 0.85
CA ILE A 229 -10.01 -8.32 -0.28
C ILE A 229 -8.63 -8.95 -0.48
N VAL A 230 -7.88 -9.16 0.61
CA VAL A 230 -6.51 -9.72 0.58
C VAL A 230 -6.50 -11.19 0.14
N GLY A 231 -7.60 -11.89 0.35
CA GLY A 231 -7.78 -13.27 -0.07
C GLY A 231 -7.33 -14.32 0.95
N MET A 232 -7.64 -15.57 0.62
CA MET A 232 -7.48 -16.70 1.57
C MET A 232 -6.03 -16.97 1.93
N ASP A 233 -5.11 -16.94 0.97
CA ASP A 233 -3.70 -17.34 1.19
C ASP A 233 -3.00 -16.39 2.18
N VAL A 234 -3.18 -15.09 1.99
CA VAL A 234 -2.60 -14.08 2.87
C VAL A 234 -3.29 -14.10 4.22
N SER A 235 -4.62 -14.22 4.26
CA SER A 235 -5.39 -14.31 5.51
C SER A 235 -4.98 -15.53 6.35
N LEU A 236 -4.78 -16.69 5.73
CA LEU A 236 -4.28 -17.89 6.41
C LEU A 236 -2.86 -17.73 6.93
N THR A 237 -1.99 -17.07 6.17
CA THR A 237 -0.62 -16.77 6.62
C THR A 237 -0.63 -15.86 7.84
N MET A 238 -1.47 -14.82 7.85
CA MET A 238 -1.64 -13.94 9.01
C MET A 238 -2.21 -14.69 10.23
N PHE A 239 -3.21 -15.55 10.00
CA PHE A 239 -3.79 -16.38 11.04
C PHE A 239 -2.76 -17.35 11.62
N ALA A 240 -1.94 -17.99 10.78
CA ALA A 240 -0.84 -18.86 11.24
C ALA A 240 0.17 -18.09 12.10
N GLY A 241 0.51 -16.85 11.72
CA GLY A 241 1.35 -15.96 12.52
C GLY A 241 0.73 -15.63 13.88
N SER A 242 -0.58 -15.38 13.94
CA SER A 242 -1.32 -15.14 15.18
C SER A 242 -1.32 -16.37 16.09
N ILE A 243 -1.54 -17.56 15.54
CA ILE A 243 -1.47 -18.84 16.28
C ILE A 243 -0.06 -19.07 16.83
N LEU A 244 0.97 -18.87 16.01
CA LEU A 244 2.37 -19.01 16.42
C LEU A 244 2.71 -18.03 17.56
N SER A 245 2.27 -16.78 17.45
CA SER A 245 2.44 -15.76 18.49
C SER A 245 1.76 -16.15 19.80
N ALA A 246 0.46 -16.49 19.74
CA ALA A 246 -0.38 -16.71 20.91
C ALA A 246 -0.05 -18.03 21.65
N PHE A 247 0.18 -19.10 20.90
CA PHE A 247 0.34 -20.45 21.45
C PHE A 247 1.77 -21.00 21.39
N GLY A 248 2.66 -20.37 20.61
CA GLY A 248 4.06 -20.76 20.49
C GLY A 248 4.99 -19.80 21.22
N ILE A 249 5.23 -18.65 20.62
CA ILE A 249 6.31 -17.74 21.05
C ILE A 249 6.06 -17.15 22.44
N THR A 250 4.87 -16.64 22.70
CA THR A 250 4.53 -16.01 23.99
C THR A 250 4.66 -16.97 25.18
N PRO A 251 4.07 -18.18 25.12
CA PRO A 251 4.23 -19.16 26.19
C PRO A 251 5.67 -19.66 26.34
N LEU A 252 6.39 -19.80 25.23
CA LEU A 252 7.79 -20.23 25.23
C LEU A 252 8.69 -19.24 25.96
N LEU A 253 8.51 -17.95 25.67
CA LEU A 253 9.23 -16.88 26.36
C LEU A 253 8.92 -16.87 27.86
N ALA A 254 7.65 -17.03 28.24
CA ALA A 254 7.24 -17.10 29.63
C ALA A 254 7.83 -18.32 30.34
N TYR A 255 7.86 -19.47 29.66
CA TYR A 255 8.42 -20.72 30.20
C TYR A 255 9.92 -20.61 30.47
N PHE A 256 10.70 -20.11 29.51
CA PHE A 256 12.13 -19.92 29.70
C PHE A 256 12.44 -18.87 30.76
N ALA A 257 11.61 -17.81 30.83
CA ALA A 257 11.76 -16.82 31.90
C ALA A 257 11.49 -17.39 33.31
N GLU A 258 10.53 -18.31 33.43
CA GLU A 258 10.26 -19.02 34.71
C GLU A 258 11.43 -19.90 35.12
N MET A 259 12.13 -20.50 34.15
CA MET A 259 13.32 -21.32 34.41
C MET A 259 14.58 -20.51 34.68
N ALA A 260 14.61 -19.25 34.32
CA ALA A 260 15.75 -18.36 34.55
C ALA A 260 15.84 -17.97 36.03
N HIS A 261 17.08 -17.91 36.59
CA HIS A 261 17.33 -17.67 37.99
C HIS A 261 16.72 -16.37 38.55
N ASP A 262 16.65 -15.34 37.68
CA ASP A 262 16.10 -14.02 38.00
C ASP A 262 14.78 -13.72 37.28
N GLY A 263 14.08 -14.73 36.78
CA GLY A 263 12.85 -14.57 36.03
C GLY A 263 13.02 -13.87 34.67
N ALA A 264 14.24 -13.84 34.16
CA ALA A 264 14.68 -13.14 32.96
C ALA A 264 14.29 -11.64 32.94
N MET A 265 15.13 -10.83 33.53
CA MET A 265 14.98 -9.36 33.56
C MET A 265 15.03 -8.77 32.14
N VAL A 266 14.25 -7.75 31.92
CA VAL A 266 13.97 -7.19 30.61
C VAL A 266 14.82 -5.95 30.34
N TRP A 267 15.35 -5.83 29.13
CA TRP A 267 16.06 -4.63 28.70
C TRP A 267 15.15 -3.40 28.57
N ASN A 268 13.86 -3.59 28.32
CA ASN A 268 12.90 -2.51 28.07
C ASN A 268 12.06 -2.13 29.30
N ASN A 269 12.04 -2.94 30.34
CA ASN A 269 11.41 -2.61 31.61
C ASN A 269 12.17 -3.29 32.78
N PRO A 270 13.25 -2.66 33.27
CA PRO A 270 14.15 -3.28 34.26
C PRO A 270 13.49 -3.56 35.61
N SER A 271 12.28 -3.06 35.84
CA SER A 271 11.56 -3.26 37.12
C SER A 271 10.67 -4.49 37.13
N LEU A 272 10.46 -5.16 35.99
CA LEU A 272 9.54 -6.30 35.90
C LEU A 272 10.20 -7.47 35.18
N ALA A 273 10.28 -8.63 35.84
CA ALA A 273 10.73 -9.86 35.20
C ALA A 273 9.64 -10.42 34.26
N ILE A 274 10.03 -11.11 33.20
CA ILE A 274 9.09 -11.65 32.19
C ILE A 274 8.08 -12.59 32.80
N ASN A 275 8.49 -13.40 33.77
CA ASN A 275 7.61 -14.35 34.48
C ASN A 275 6.49 -13.65 35.28
N GLN A 276 6.68 -12.38 35.65
CA GLN A 276 5.69 -11.56 36.37
C GLN A 276 4.80 -10.75 35.43
N MET A 277 5.16 -10.65 34.16
CA MET A 277 4.41 -9.89 33.17
C MET A 277 3.07 -10.53 32.80
N ALA A 278 2.07 -9.71 32.51
CA ALA A 278 0.85 -10.17 31.87
C ALA A 278 1.16 -10.66 30.45
N VAL A 279 0.32 -11.56 29.92
CA VAL A 279 0.49 -12.12 28.57
C VAL A 279 0.52 -11.02 27.48
N SER A 280 -0.32 -9.99 27.65
CA SER A 280 -0.36 -8.83 26.77
C SER A 280 0.97 -8.06 26.73
N ASP A 281 1.63 -7.95 27.90
CA ASP A 281 2.88 -7.20 28.05
C ASP A 281 4.06 -7.96 27.46
N ILE A 282 4.08 -9.30 27.59
CA ILE A 282 5.07 -10.16 26.94
C ILE A 282 4.92 -10.06 25.42
N SER A 283 3.69 -10.11 24.92
CA SER A 283 3.42 -9.97 23.49
C SER A 283 3.85 -8.58 22.97
N GLY A 284 3.48 -7.51 23.67
CA GLY A 284 3.81 -6.13 23.28
C GLY A 284 5.29 -5.79 23.41
N SER A 285 6.02 -6.36 24.36
CA SER A 285 7.43 -6.03 24.62
C SER A 285 8.42 -6.92 23.89
N TYR A 286 8.04 -8.12 23.46
CA TYR A 286 8.94 -9.08 22.82
C TYR A 286 8.43 -9.60 21.48
N VAL A 287 7.23 -10.20 21.45
CA VAL A 287 6.74 -10.87 20.25
C VAL A 287 6.55 -9.89 19.10
N LYS A 288 6.10 -8.66 19.41
CA LYS A 288 6.01 -7.56 18.46
C LYS A 288 7.34 -7.29 17.76
N TYR A 289 8.46 -7.26 18.50
CA TYR A 289 9.78 -7.01 17.93
C TYR A 289 10.32 -8.20 17.15
N ILE A 290 9.99 -9.43 17.57
CA ILE A 290 10.30 -10.63 16.78
C ILE A 290 9.58 -10.58 15.45
N GLY A 291 8.29 -10.23 15.43
CA GLY A 291 7.51 -10.03 14.20
C GLY A 291 8.06 -8.94 13.31
N ALA A 292 8.44 -7.79 13.88
CA ALA A 292 9.08 -6.70 13.16
C ALA A 292 10.42 -7.12 12.53
N GLY A 293 11.25 -7.87 13.28
CA GLY A 293 12.50 -8.43 12.79
C GLY A 293 12.31 -9.43 11.65
N MET A 294 11.29 -10.29 11.71
CA MET A 294 10.94 -11.20 10.61
C MET A 294 10.52 -10.42 9.36
N MET A 295 9.73 -9.36 9.53
CA MET A 295 9.27 -8.49 8.45
C MET A 295 10.44 -7.76 7.79
N LEU A 296 11.35 -7.20 8.60
CA LEU A 296 12.58 -6.54 8.13
C LEU A 296 13.46 -7.53 7.34
N CYS A 297 13.73 -8.70 7.90
CA CYS A 297 14.54 -9.72 7.26
C CYS A 297 13.91 -10.20 5.93
N GLY A 298 12.60 -10.44 5.92
CA GLY A 298 11.86 -10.80 4.73
C GLY A 298 11.91 -9.72 3.64
N GLY A 299 11.80 -8.44 4.04
CA GLY A 299 11.91 -7.28 3.16
C GLY A 299 13.31 -7.18 2.53
N ILE A 300 14.37 -7.27 3.34
CA ILE A 300 15.76 -7.23 2.86
C ILE A 300 16.05 -8.40 1.91
N ILE A 301 15.70 -9.63 2.29
CA ILE A 301 15.90 -10.82 1.44
C ILE A 301 15.14 -10.68 0.12
N GLY A 302 13.90 -10.19 0.18
CA GLY A 302 13.09 -9.89 -1.00
C GLY A 302 13.76 -8.88 -1.92
N ALA A 303 14.22 -7.76 -1.37
CA ALA A 303 14.92 -6.71 -2.12
C ALA A 303 16.20 -7.24 -2.78
N VAL A 304 17.04 -7.97 -2.03
CA VAL A 304 18.29 -8.55 -2.54
C VAL A 304 18.03 -9.54 -3.69
N LYS A 305 17.01 -10.39 -3.56
CA LYS A 305 16.62 -11.34 -4.64
C LYS A 305 16.16 -10.64 -5.92
N LEU A 306 15.68 -9.41 -5.82
CA LEU A 306 15.19 -8.63 -6.95
C LEU A 306 16.28 -7.79 -7.63
N ILE A 307 17.45 -7.61 -7.03
CA ILE A 307 18.58 -6.85 -7.62
C ILE A 307 18.90 -7.29 -9.06
N PRO A 308 19.08 -8.59 -9.39
CA PRO A 308 19.37 -8.99 -10.76
C PRO A 308 18.30 -8.58 -11.76
N THR A 309 17.05 -8.68 -11.35
CA THR A 309 15.88 -8.26 -12.13
C THR A 309 15.86 -6.75 -12.36
N ILE A 310 16.20 -5.98 -11.33
CA ILE A 310 16.31 -4.52 -11.41
C ILE A 310 17.37 -4.11 -12.42
N ILE A 311 18.57 -4.70 -12.33
CA ILE A 311 19.69 -4.40 -13.23
C ILE A 311 19.29 -4.74 -14.68
N ALA A 312 18.64 -5.87 -14.92
CA ALA A 312 18.13 -6.23 -16.23
C ALA A 312 17.11 -5.21 -16.74
N SER A 313 16.11 -4.84 -15.91
CA SER A 313 15.07 -3.87 -16.28
C SER A 313 15.62 -2.48 -16.59
N VAL A 314 16.56 -1.98 -15.80
CA VAL A 314 17.21 -0.69 -16.05
C VAL A 314 18.01 -0.73 -17.36
N LYS A 315 18.78 -1.79 -17.58
CA LYS A 315 19.57 -1.98 -18.81
C LYS A 315 18.70 -2.04 -20.06
N GLU A 316 17.58 -2.76 -20.00
CA GLU A 316 16.64 -2.86 -21.11
C GLU A 316 15.89 -1.55 -21.36
N THR A 317 15.48 -0.84 -20.31
CA THR A 317 14.88 0.49 -20.42
C THR A 317 15.86 1.50 -21.05
N MET A 318 17.13 1.45 -20.68
CA MET A 318 18.15 2.30 -21.30
C MET A 318 18.38 1.95 -22.78
N ASN A 319 18.35 0.68 -23.14
CA ASN A 319 18.49 0.23 -24.52
C ASN A 319 17.25 0.55 -25.37
N ALA A 320 16.04 0.43 -24.82
CA ALA A 320 14.79 0.75 -25.50
C ALA A 320 14.68 2.26 -25.81
N LYS A 321 15.24 3.11 -24.95
CA LYS A 321 15.26 4.56 -25.16
C LYS A 321 16.08 4.99 -26.36
N SER A 322 17.04 4.19 -26.81
CA SER A 322 17.83 4.45 -28.01
C SER A 322 17.10 4.12 -29.32
N SER A 323 15.98 3.42 -29.25
CA SER A 323 15.22 2.94 -30.43
C SER A 323 13.88 3.64 -30.68
N SER A 324 13.37 4.48 -29.75
CA SER A 324 12.11 5.20 -29.93
C SER A 324 12.34 6.67 -30.21
N GLU A 325 11.94 7.09 -31.42
CA GLU A 325 12.00 8.49 -31.90
C GLU A 325 10.95 9.42 -31.26
N ASP A 326 10.11 8.95 -30.34
CA ASP A 326 9.09 9.76 -29.66
C ASP A 326 9.67 10.53 -28.46
N GLY A 327 10.53 11.52 -28.75
CA GLY A 327 11.30 12.31 -27.75
C GLY A 327 10.51 13.32 -26.92
N GLU A 328 9.25 13.64 -27.24
CA GLU A 328 8.52 14.72 -26.55
C GLU A 328 8.00 14.36 -25.15
N GLY A 329 7.66 13.09 -24.87
CA GLY A 329 7.20 12.67 -23.55
C GLY A 329 8.33 12.47 -22.53
N SER A 330 9.51 12.07 -22.98
CA SER A 330 10.65 11.71 -22.12
C SER A 330 11.27 12.89 -21.37
N SER A 331 11.26 14.08 -21.97
CA SER A 331 11.83 15.30 -21.37
C SER A 331 11.02 15.78 -20.17
N SER A 332 9.68 15.75 -20.27
CA SER A 332 8.78 16.20 -19.18
C SER A 332 8.90 15.35 -17.93
N TYR A 333 9.04 14.04 -18.05
CA TYR A 333 9.19 13.14 -16.91
C TYR A 333 10.53 13.27 -16.20
N LEU A 334 11.61 13.55 -16.94
CA LEU A 334 12.92 13.87 -16.34
C LEU A 334 12.85 15.18 -15.55
N VAL A 335 12.13 16.18 -16.03
CA VAL A 335 11.91 17.43 -15.30
C VAL A 335 11.13 17.16 -13.99
N ILE A 336 10.10 16.32 -14.03
CA ILE A 336 9.32 15.93 -12.84
C ILE A 336 10.21 15.19 -11.83
N LEU A 337 11.05 14.27 -12.28
CA LEU A 337 11.98 13.54 -11.41
C LEU A 337 13.00 14.48 -10.78
N LEU A 338 13.57 15.40 -11.55
CA LEU A 338 14.51 16.40 -11.04
C LEU A 338 13.81 17.34 -10.04
N ALA A 339 12.59 17.80 -10.32
CA ALA A 339 11.83 18.61 -9.39
C ALA A 339 11.56 17.88 -8.08
N GLY A 340 11.17 16.61 -8.13
CA GLY A 340 10.99 15.78 -6.95
C GLY A 340 12.28 15.61 -6.14
N THR A 341 13.40 15.41 -6.82
CA THR A 341 14.73 15.30 -6.18
C THR A 341 15.12 16.61 -5.49
N VAL A 342 14.91 17.75 -6.14
CA VAL A 342 15.24 19.07 -5.57
C VAL A 342 14.36 19.38 -4.36
N ILE A 343 13.06 19.11 -4.44
CA ILE A 343 12.13 19.30 -3.31
C ILE A 343 12.51 18.38 -2.15
N GLY A 344 12.85 17.13 -2.43
CA GLY A 344 13.33 16.17 -1.43
C GLY A 344 14.62 16.63 -0.76
N LEU A 345 15.57 17.18 -1.52
CA LEU A 345 16.82 17.78 -1.00
C LEU A 345 16.53 18.95 -0.05
N ILE A 346 15.67 19.87 -0.48
CA ILE A 346 15.28 21.04 0.34
C ILE A 346 14.60 20.59 1.63
N ALA A 347 13.67 19.68 1.56
CA ALA A 347 12.99 19.13 2.73
C ALA A 347 13.96 18.42 3.67
N SER A 348 14.88 17.62 3.15
CA SER A 348 15.94 16.93 3.92
C SER A 348 16.87 17.92 4.61
N PHE A 349 17.22 19.03 3.96
CA PHE A 349 18.07 20.07 4.56
C PHE A 349 17.36 20.80 5.70
N ILE A 350 16.09 21.13 5.53
CA ILE A 350 15.27 21.80 6.56
C ILE A 350 15.16 20.91 7.80
N ILE A 351 14.93 19.60 7.61
CA ILE A 351 14.73 18.65 8.71
C ILE A 351 16.04 18.32 9.41
N SER A 352 17.15 18.16 8.68
CA SER A 352 18.43 17.70 9.25
C SER A 352 19.31 18.83 9.79
N GLU A 353 19.10 20.07 9.33
CA GLU A 353 19.94 21.25 9.61
C GLU A 353 21.46 21.03 9.34
N SER A 354 21.81 19.90 8.69
CA SER A 354 23.17 19.48 8.42
C SER A 354 23.41 19.20 6.95
N ILE A 355 24.33 19.91 6.32
CA ILE A 355 24.67 19.74 4.90
C ILE A 355 25.17 18.31 4.62
N VAL A 356 25.99 17.73 5.51
CA VAL A 356 26.52 16.37 5.33
C VAL A 356 25.41 15.34 5.39
N MET A 357 24.50 15.43 6.36
CA MET A 357 23.34 14.54 6.47
C MET A 357 22.40 14.69 5.26
N THR A 358 22.20 15.91 4.79
CA THR A 358 21.39 16.17 3.60
C THR A 358 21.94 15.49 2.36
N ILE A 359 23.26 15.63 2.10
CA ILE A 359 23.90 15.04 0.92
C ILE A 359 23.88 13.50 1.00
N VAL A 360 24.28 12.93 2.12
CA VAL A 360 24.28 11.46 2.31
C VAL A 360 22.88 10.90 2.26
N GLY A 361 21.92 11.50 2.95
CA GLY A 361 20.51 11.11 2.94
C GLY A 361 19.90 11.21 1.55
N ALA A 362 20.20 12.26 0.80
CA ALA A 362 19.70 12.43 -0.56
C ALA A 362 20.23 11.38 -1.53
N ILE A 363 21.52 11.05 -1.47
CA ILE A 363 22.11 10.01 -2.31
C ILE A 363 21.48 8.64 -1.99
N LEU A 364 21.39 8.31 -0.70
CA LEU A 364 20.75 7.05 -0.27
C LEU A 364 19.28 7.01 -0.67
N SER A 365 18.52 8.07 -0.41
CA SER A 365 17.10 8.15 -0.78
C SER A 365 16.91 8.04 -2.28
N PHE A 366 17.76 8.67 -3.10
CA PHE A 366 17.69 8.57 -4.56
C PHE A 366 17.90 7.13 -5.03
N ILE A 367 18.95 6.46 -4.56
CA ILE A 367 19.27 5.09 -4.94
C ILE A 367 18.17 4.13 -4.49
N LEU A 368 17.77 4.20 -3.21
CA LEU A 368 16.77 3.30 -2.64
C LEU A 368 15.39 3.52 -3.27
N SER A 369 14.97 4.77 -3.48
CA SER A 369 13.69 5.08 -4.11
C SER A 369 13.62 4.57 -5.56
N LEU A 370 14.70 4.72 -6.33
CA LEU A 370 14.76 4.19 -7.69
C LEU A 370 14.65 2.66 -7.68
N LEU A 371 15.39 1.99 -6.79
CA LEU A 371 15.31 0.55 -6.60
C LEU A 371 13.89 0.11 -6.24
N PHE A 372 13.28 0.76 -5.26
CA PHE A 372 11.93 0.40 -4.81
C PHE A 372 10.85 0.64 -5.86
N VAL A 373 10.93 1.70 -6.65
CA VAL A 373 9.99 1.94 -7.74
C VAL A 373 10.03 0.79 -8.77
N ILE A 374 11.21 0.34 -9.15
CA ILE A 374 11.38 -0.76 -10.11
C ILE A 374 10.86 -2.08 -9.53
N VAL A 375 11.25 -2.39 -8.29
CA VAL A 375 10.80 -3.59 -7.56
C VAL A 375 9.29 -3.60 -7.39
N ALA A 376 8.73 -2.50 -6.89
CA ALA A 376 7.31 -2.37 -6.68
C ALA A 376 6.52 -2.50 -7.98
N GLY A 377 6.98 -1.88 -9.07
CA GLY A 377 6.34 -1.99 -10.37
C GLY A 377 6.28 -3.44 -10.89
N ARG A 378 7.36 -4.20 -10.74
CA ARG A 378 7.40 -5.60 -11.14
C ARG A 378 6.57 -6.51 -10.22
N LEU A 379 6.65 -6.32 -8.91
CA LEU A 379 5.84 -7.08 -7.95
C LEU A 379 4.35 -6.81 -8.16
N THR A 380 3.97 -5.56 -8.38
CA THR A 380 2.59 -5.21 -8.73
C THR A 380 2.11 -5.96 -9.97
N GLY A 381 3.00 -6.13 -10.96
CA GLY A 381 2.72 -6.90 -12.17
C GLY A 381 2.50 -8.40 -11.94
N THR A 382 3.08 -8.96 -10.89
CA THR A 382 3.00 -10.39 -10.57
C THR A 382 1.95 -10.74 -9.53
N ILE A 383 1.88 -9.98 -8.44
CA ILE A 383 1.07 -10.32 -7.26
C ILE A 383 -0.03 -9.30 -6.94
N GLY A 384 -0.07 -8.16 -7.66
CA GLY A 384 -0.99 -7.06 -7.40
C GLY A 384 -0.47 -6.05 -6.38
N THR A 385 -1.16 -4.92 -6.26
CA THR A 385 -0.79 -3.82 -5.34
C THR A 385 -1.12 -4.13 -3.89
N SER A 386 -2.22 -4.81 -3.62
CA SER A 386 -2.65 -5.17 -2.25
C SER A 386 -1.71 -6.17 -1.56
N ASN A 387 -1.02 -7.00 -2.34
CA ASN A 387 -0.07 -7.98 -1.84
C ASN A 387 1.38 -7.47 -1.81
N LEU A 388 1.60 -6.22 -2.19
CA LEU A 388 2.93 -5.62 -2.19
C LEU A 388 3.41 -5.44 -0.74
N PRO A 389 4.61 -5.92 -0.38
CA PRO A 389 5.13 -5.78 0.99
C PRO A 389 5.69 -4.38 1.24
N VAL A 390 4.83 -3.34 1.10
CA VAL A 390 5.21 -1.93 1.26
C VAL A 390 5.79 -1.69 2.65
N SER A 391 5.15 -2.21 3.68
CA SER A 391 5.63 -2.10 5.07
C SER A 391 7.02 -2.74 5.25
N GLY A 392 7.24 -3.92 4.68
CA GLY A 392 8.55 -4.58 4.71
C GLY A 392 9.64 -3.78 4.00
N MET A 393 9.35 -3.21 2.84
CA MET A 393 10.30 -2.40 2.07
C MET A 393 10.60 -1.04 2.73
N THR A 394 9.61 -0.43 3.38
CA THR A 394 9.79 0.88 4.03
C THR A 394 10.45 0.78 5.41
N ILE A 395 10.29 -0.33 6.11
CA ILE A 395 10.96 -0.58 7.40
C ILE A 395 12.40 -1.02 7.19
N ALA A 396 12.70 -1.77 6.12
CA ALA A 396 14.05 -2.21 5.75
C ALA A 396 14.93 -1.05 5.27
#